data_b845273c64bf8ed48d3b69ae097858f4
#
_entry.id   b845273c64bf8ed48d3b69ae097858f4
#
_cell.length_a   1.000
_cell.length_b   1.000
_cell.length_c   1.000
_cell.angle_alpha   90.00
_cell.angle_beta   90.00
_cell.angle_gamma   90.00
#
_symmetry.space_group_name_H-M   'P 1'
#
loop_
_entity.id
_entity.type
_entity.pdbx_description
1 polymer ?
#
loop_
_entity_poly.entity_id
_entity_poly.type
_entity_poly.pdbx_seq_one_letter_code
_entity_poly.pdbx_strand_id
1 'polypeptide(L)'
;MKRKIHVIPHSHWDREWYFTTSRSKVYLMKDLGDVLNTLENDPEFKYFMVDAQGSLLDDYIKWRPQDKERISKLVNDGRLVIGPWYTQTDQLVISGESIVRNMYYGMKRCESFGKYMNVGYVPDSFGQSGNMPQIYRQFGIEDTLFWRGVSDDMVKHTDYNWRGDDGSVVFTCLLYTSPSPRDS
;
A
#
# COMPACT_ATOMS: atom_id res chain seq x y z
N MET A 1 26.68 -17.21 -6.78
CA MET A 1 25.30 -16.91 -7.22
C MET A 1 25.18 -15.41 -7.48
N LYS A 2 24.61 -15.00 -8.61
CA LYS A 2 24.27 -13.57 -8.82
C LYS A 2 23.00 -13.27 -8.01
N ARG A 3 23.08 -12.30 -7.11
CA ARG A 3 21.89 -11.83 -6.37
C ARG A 3 21.05 -10.94 -7.29
N LYS A 4 19.73 -11.11 -7.25
CA LYS A 4 18.77 -10.24 -7.94
C LYS A 4 18.17 -9.29 -6.90
N ILE A 5 18.23 -8.01 -7.20
CA ILE A 5 17.65 -6.94 -6.34
C ILE A 5 16.45 -6.38 -7.09
N HIS A 6 15.31 -6.32 -6.43
CA HIS A 6 14.13 -5.62 -6.91
C HIS A 6 14.00 -4.29 -6.20
N VAL A 7 13.95 -3.21 -6.95
CA VAL A 7 13.72 -1.85 -6.43
C VAL A 7 12.29 -1.46 -6.73
N ILE A 8 11.51 -1.17 -5.70
CA ILE A 8 10.11 -0.78 -5.81
C ILE A 8 9.99 0.67 -5.33
N PRO A 9 9.98 1.66 -6.26
CA PRO A 9 9.74 3.03 -5.89
C PRO A 9 8.30 3.19 -5.39
N HIS A 10 8.15 3.78 -4.21
CA HIS A 10 6.86 3.98 -3.58
C HIS A 10 6.84 5.25 -2.73
N SER A 11 5.65 5.67 -2.31
CA SER A 11 5.45 6.64 -1.24
C SER A 11 4.98 5.93 0.02
N HIS A 12 5.13 6.59 1.17
CA HIS A 12 4.30 6.40 2.35
C HIS A 12 3.64 7.74 2.66
N TRP A 13 2.33 7.75 2.86
CA TRP A 13 1.57 8.99 2.93
C TRP A 13 0.74 9.07 4.19
N ASP A 14 1.23 9.88 5.15
CA ASP A 14 0.45 10.32 6.30
C ASP A 14 -0.32 11.58 5.94
N ARG A 15 -1.65 11.49 5.91
CA ARG A 15 -2.49 12.65 5.58
C ARG A 15 -2.34 13.78 6.59
N GLU A 16 -2.18 13.41 7.86
CA GLU A 16 -1.97 14.31 8.98
C GLU A 16 -0.85 13.75 9.85
N TRP A 17 0.32 14.39 9.81
CA TRP A 17 1.46 14.07 10.63
C TRP A 17 2.21 15.34 11.00
N TYR A 18 3.17 15.77 10.17
CA TYR A 18 3.86 17.04 10.34
C TYR A 18 3.06 18.24 9.84
N PHE A 19 2.05 18.04 9.00
CA PHE A 19 1.27 19.07 8.34
C PHE A 19 -0.22 18.88 8.57
N THR A 20 -0.97 19.98 8.46
CA THR A 20 -2.43 19.89 8.39
C THR A 20 -2.87 19.19 7.10
N THR A 21 -4.06 18.62 7.10
CA THR A 21 -4.68 17.99 5.90
C THR A 21 -4.61 18.90 4.68
N SER A 22 -4.90 20.19 4.84
CA SER A 22 -4.88 21.15 3.71
C SER A 22 -3.49 21.28 3.11
N ARG A 23 -2.46 21.37 3.95
CA ARG A 23 -1.07 21.46 3.48
C ARG A 23 -0.60 20.17 2.84
N SER A 24 -0.93 19.02 3.43
CA SER A 24 -0.62 17.70 2.86
C SER A 24 -1.24 17.53 1.48
N LYS A 25 -2.48 18.00 1.27
CA LYS A 25 -3.12 17.98 -0.06
C LYS A 25 -2.38 18.81 -1.11
N VAL A 26 -1.81 19.94 -0.73
CA VAL A 26 -0.98 20.74 -1.67
C VAL A 26 0.26 19.95 -2.10
N TYR A 27 0.93 19.28 -1.15
CA TYR A 27 2.06 18.41 -1.50
C TYR A 27 1.62 17.24 -2.37
N LEU A 28 0.50 16.58 -2.04
CA LEU A 28 -0.04 15.50 -2.84
C LEU A 28 -0.28 15.92 -4.30
N MET A 29 -0.83 17.13 -4.53
CA MET A 29 -1.06 17.65 -5.89
C MET A 29 0.23 17.78 -6.67
N LYS A 30 1.30 18.22 -6.01
CA LYS A 30 2.62 18.36 -6.63
C LYS A 30 3.24 16.98 -6.84
N ASP A 31 3.40 16.21 -5.78
CA ASP A 31 4.22 15.00 -5.77
C ASP A 31 3.60 13.90 -6.66
N LEU A 32 2.28 13.68 -6.56
CA LEU A 32 1.62 12.73 -7.46
C LEU A 32 1.61 13.23 -8.91
N GLY A 33 1.45 14.53 -9.13
CA GLY A 33 1.57 15.14 -10.46
C GLY A 33 2.95 14.89 -11.07
N ASP A 34 4.02 15.07 -10.30
CA ASP A 34 5.40 14.81 -10.74
C ASP A 34 5.63 13.31 -11.03
N VAL A 35 5.09 12.42 -10.20
CA VAL A 35 5.12 10.97 -10.45
C VAL A 35 4.43 10.60 -11.76
N LEU A 36 3.22 11.13 -11.99
CA LEU A 36 2.49 10.87 -13.22
C LEU A 36 3.27 11.38 -14.45
N ASN A 37 3.84 12.57 -14.37
CA ASN A 37 4.67 13.12 -15.45
C ASN A 37 5.91 12.25 -15.71
N THR A 38 6.59 11.80 -14.66
CA THR A 38 7.75 10.93 -14.78
C THR A 38 7.39 9.59 -15.41
N LEU A 39 6.29 8.97 -14.95
CA LEU A 39 5.81 7.72 -15.51
C LEU A 39 5.47 7.82 -17.01
N GLU A 40 4.99 8.97 -17.48
CA GLU A 40 4.63 9.16 -18.89
C GLU A 40 5.84 9.48 -19.78
N ASN A 41 6.81 10.21 -19.26
CA ASN A 41 7.90 10.77 -20.07
C ASN A 41 9.23 10.01 -19.94
N ASP A 42 9.39 9.21 -18.87
CA ASP A 42 10.61 8.42 -18.66
C ASP A 42 10.29 6.91 -18.77
N PRO A 43 10.71 6.24 -19.87
CA PRO A 43 10.51 4.81 -20.05
C PRO A 43 11.36 3.95 -19.11
N GLU A 44 12.44 4.50 -18.53
CA GLU A 44 13.28 3.79 -17.57
C GLU A 44 12.65 3.77 -16.18
N PHE A 45 11.81 4.74 -15.84
CA PHE A 45 11.00 4.74 -14.61
C PHE A 45 9.78 3.83 -14.80
N LYS A 46 9.96 2.53 -14.57
CA LYS A 46 9.02 1.47 -14.98
C LYS A 46 7.67 1.54 -14.27
N TYR A 47 7.65 1.74 -12.96
CA TYR A 47 6.44 1.76 -12.15
C TYR A 47 6.65 2.55 -10.85
N PHE A 48 5.54 2.93 -10.25
CA PHE A 48 5.49 3.55 -8.93
C PHE A 48 4.29 3.02 -8.13
N MET A 49 4.46 2.77 -6.84
CA MET A 49 3.39 2.33 -5.95
C MET A 49 2.92 3.49 -5.07
N VAL A 50 1.64 3.81 -5.14
CA VAL A 50 1.01 4.85 -4.32
C VAL A 50 0.52 4.22 -3.02
N ASP A 51 1.40 4.07 -2.06
CA ASP A 51 1.17 3.71 -0.66
C ASP A 51 -0.03 2.75 -0.37
N ALA A 52 -0.48 1.97 -1.36
CA ALA A 52 -1.64 1.08 -1.27
C ALA A 52 -2.96 1.76 -0.82
N GLN A 53 -3.06 3.09 -0.82
CA GLN A 53 -4.21 3.85 -0.32
C GLN A 53 -5.04 4.48 -1.47
N GLY A 54 -6.28 4.03 -1.65
CA GLY A 54 -7.20 4.59 -2.66
C GLY A 54 -7.68 6.01 -2.34
N SER A 55 -7.70 6.40 -1.07
CA SER A 55 -8.13 7.73 -0.63
C SER A 55 -7.26 8.86 -1.15
N LEU A 56 -5.98 8.60 -1.44
CA LEU A 56 -5.09 9.59 -2.06
C LEU A 56 -5.59 9.99 -3.46
N LEU A 57 -6.14 9.03 -4.20
CA LEU A 57 -6.70 9.30 -5.53
C LEU A 57 -7.99 10.14 -5.43
N ASP A 58 -8.80 9.96 -4.38
CA ASP A 58 -9.97 10.81 -4.14
C ASP A 58 -9.57 12.26 -3.88
N ASP A 59 -8.58 12.45 -3.01
CA ASP A 59 -8.06 13.77 -2.71
C ASP A 59 -7.45 14.42 -3.96
N TYR A 60 -6.69 13.66 -4.75
CA TYR A 60 -6.05 14.17 -5.96
C TYR A 60 -7.08 14.54 -7.05
N ILE A 61 -7.98 13.62 -7.40
CA ILE A 61 -8.97 13.82 -8.48
C ILE A 61 -9.97 14.92 -8.15
N LYS A 62 -10.24 15.16 -6.88
CA LYS A 62 -11.08 16.29 -6.46
C LYS A 62 -10.56 17.64 -6.99
N TRP A 63 -9.24 17.81 -7.08
CA TRP A 63 -8.58 19.03 -7.54
C TRP A 63 -8.01 18.94 -8.95
N ARG A 64 -7.82 17.74 -9.45
CA ARG A 64 -7.27 17.42 -10.78
C ARG A 64 -8.16 16.42 -11.52
N PRO A 65 -9.45 16.72 -11.74
CA PRO A 65 -10.38 15.78 -12.36
C PRO A 65 -9.96 15.37 -13.78
N GLN A 66 -9.25 16.24 -14.50
CA GLN A 66 -8.71 15.96 -15.82
C GLN A 66 -7.68 14.83 -15.86
N ASP A 67 -7.03 14.52 -14.74
CA ASP A 67 -6.01 13.48 -14.66
C ASP A 67 -6.59 12.06 -14.47
N LYS A 68 -7.92 11.92 -14.35
CA LYS A 68 -8.56 10.63 -14.09
C LYS A 68 -8.25 9.60 -15.19
N GLU A 69 -8.39 9.95 -16.44
CA GLU A 69 -8.12 9.04 -17.57
C GLU A 69 -6.63 8.68 -17.65
N ARG A 70 -5.77 9.64 -17.42
CA ARG A 70 -4.32 9.48 -17.35
C ARG A 70 -3.93 8.49 -16.27
N ILE A 71 -4.47 8.63 -15.06
CA ILE A 71 -4.27 7.70 -13.94
C ILE A 71 -4.77 6.31 -14.33
N SER A 72 -5.99 6.21 -14.88
CA SER A 72 -6.58 4.93 -15.29
C SER A 72 -5.71 4.22 -16.33
N LYS A 73 -5.16 4.96 -17.30
CA LYS A 73 -4.24 4.40 -18.28
C LYS A 73 -3.00 3.81 -17.60
N LEU A 74 -2.33 4.58 -16.75
CA LEU A 74 -1.12 4.14 -16.05
C LEU A 74 -1.38 2.93 -15.13
N VAL A 75 -2.55 2.89 -14.48
CA VAL A 75 -2.97 1.75 -13.66
C VAL A 75 -3.17 0.49 -14.52
N ASN A 76 -3.86 0.59 -15.64
CA ASN A 76 -4.09 -0.55 -16.54
C ASN A 76 -2.80 -1.04 -17.19
N ASP A 77 -1.90 -0.14 -17.52
CA ASP A 77 -0.57 -0.46 -18.05
C ASP A 77 0.36 -1.09 -16.99
N GLY A 78 -0.05 -1.08 -15.70
CA GLY A 78 0.74 -1.60 -14.58
C GLY A 78 1.89 -0.69 -14.17
N ARG A 79 1.89 0.55 -14.62
CA ARG A 79 2.92 1.54 -14.31
C ARG A 79 2.63 2.31 -13.01
N LEU A 80 1.35 2.50 -12.68
CA LEU A 80 0.90 3.04 -11.40
C LEU A 80 0.21 1.94 -10.60
N VAL A 81 0.76 1.57 -9.45
CA VAL A 81 0.22 0.52 -8.57
C VAL A 81 -0.55 1.19 -7.44
N ILE A 82 -1.82 0.81 -7.26
CA ILE A 82 -2.75 1.40 -6.29
C ILE A 82 -3.47 0.32 -5.48
N GLY A 83 -4.05 0.70 -4.34
CA GLY A 83 -4.83 -0.18 -3.46
C GLY A 83 -4.02 -1.34 -2.82
N PRO A 84 -4.69 -2.24 -2.09
CA PRO A 84 -6.14 -2.47 -2.05
C PRO A 84 -6.92 -1.63 -1.02
N TRP A 85 -6.25 -0.96 -0.09
CA TRP A 85 -6.88 -0.23 0.99
C TRP A 85 -7.55 1.07 0.52
N TYR A 86 -8.58 1.51 1.26
CA TYR A 86 -9.03 2.89 1.14
C TYR A 86 -8.07 3.82 1.89
N THR A 87 -7.79 3.51 3.17
CA THR A 87 -6.67 4.05 3.95
C THR A 87 -5.95 2.92 4.64
N GLN A 88 -4.66 3.04 4.90
CA GLN A 88 -3.96 2.11 5.78
C GLN A 88 -4.50 2.22 7.21
N THR A 89 -4.51 1.11 7.92
CA THR A 89 -5.11 1.02 9.26
C THR A 89 -4.09 0.56 10.27
N ASP A 90 -4.18 1.09 11.49
CA ASP A 90 -3.58 0.46 12.64
C ASP A 90 -4.56 -0.61 13.16
N GLN A 91 -4.25 -1.87 12.87
CA GLN A 91 -5.18 -3.00 12.98
C GLN A 91 -5.65 -3.27 14.42
N LEU A 92 -4.84 -2.90 15.43
CA LEU A 92 -5.16 -3.15 16.83
C LEU A 92 -6.00 -2.04 17.47
N VAL A 93 -6.20 -0.92 16.76
CA VAL A 93 -6.93 0.25 17.27
C VAL A 93 -8.38 0.31 16.80
N ILE A 94 -8.67 -0.26 15.63
CA ILE A 94 -9.99 -0.21 15.00
C ILE A 94 -10.71 -1.56 15.05
N SER A 95 -12.03 -1.55 14.85
CA SER A 95 -12.81 -2.79 14.82
C SER A 95 -12.53 -3.62 13.55
N GLY A 96 -12.71 -4.93 13.62
CA GLY A 96 -12.61 -5.82 12.47
C GLY A 96 -13.57 -5.44 11.34
N GLU A 97 -14.79 -5.01 11.66
CA GLU A 97 -15.76 -4.48 10.68
C GLU A 97 -15.22 -3.24 9.94
N SER A 98 -14.52 -2.36 10.65
CA SER A 98 -13.88 -1.19 10.03
C SER A 98 -12.77 -1.60 9.07
N ILE A 99 -11.99 -2.63 9.39
CA ILE A 99 -10.95 -3.18 8.51
C ILE A 99 -11.59 -3.74 7.24
N VAL A 100 -12.63 -4.57 7.38
CA VAL A 100 -13.34 -5.19 6.25
C VAL A 100 -13.94 -4.12 5.32
N ARG A 101 -14.61 -3.12 5.88
CA ARG A 101 -15.20 -2.01 5.10
C ARG A 101 -14.14 -1.18 4.41
N ASN A 102 -13.06 -0.86 5.11
CA ASN A 102 -11.96 -0.09 4.55
C ASN A 102 -11.35 -0.79 3.32
N MET A 103 -11.09 -2.09 3.41
CA MET A 103 -10.59 -2.86 2.29
C MET A 103 -11.61 -2.92 1.14
N TYR A 104 -12.87 -3.21 1.45
CA TYR A 104 -13.93 -3.23 0.45
C TYR A 104 -14.04 -1.90 -0.32
N TYR A 105 -14.08 -0.76 0.39
CA TYR A 105 -14.14 0.55 -0.24
C TYR A 105 -12.87 0.86 -1.03
N GLY A 106 -11.71 0.46 -0.51
CA GLY A 106 -10.44 0.65 -1.21
C GLY A 106 -10.40 -0.08 -2.54
N MET A 107 -10.74 -1.36 -2.55
CA MET A 107 -10.82 -2.16 -3.77
C MET A 107 -11.82 -1.56 -4.77
N LYS A 108 -13.05 -1.25 -4.32
CA LYS A 108 -14.08 -0.62 -5.17
C LYS A 108 -13.62 0.72 -5.74
N ARG A 109 -12.92 1.52 -4.95
CA ARG A 109 -12.38 2.78 -5.42
C ARG A 109 -11.30 2.58 -6.47
N CYS A 110 -10.37 1.66 -6.22
CA CYS A 110 -9.29 1.37 -7.16
C CYS A 110 -9.80 0.73 -8.47
N GLU A 111 -10.80 -0.14 -8.41
CA GLU A 111 -11.49 -0.69 -9.59
C GLU A 111 -12.01 0.40 -10.52
N SER A 112 -12.44 1.56 -10.00
CA SER A 112 -12.90 2.68 -10.82
C SER A 112 -11.81 3.36 -11.66
N PHE A 113 -10.53 2.99 -11.42
CA PHE A 113 -9.38 3.39 -12.22
C PHE A 113 -8.83 2.23 -13.06
N GLY A 114 -9.29 1.01 -12.84
CA GLY A 114 -8.92 -0.18 -13.61
C GLY A 114 -8.70 -1.41 -12.75
N LYS A 115 -7.62 -1.47 -12.01
CA LYS A 115 -7.25 -2.60 -11.14
C LYS A 115 -6.59 -2.11 -9.86
N TYR A 116 -6.38 -3.03 -8.92
CA TYR A 116 -5.61 -2.77 -7.70
C TYR A 116 -4.55 -3.86 -7.48
N MET A 117 -3.59 -3.55 -6.63
CA MET A 117 -2.59 -4.51 -6.16
C MET A 117 -3.26 -5.53 -5.23
N ASN A 118 -3.14 -6.81 -5.54
CA ASN A 118 -3.71 -7.89 -4.73
C ASN A 118 -2.73 -8.40 -3.67
N VAL A 119 -2.17 -7.48 -2.88
CA VAL A 119 -1.24 -7.76 -1.79
C VAL A 119 -1.69 -7.03 -0.54
N GLY A 120 -1.70 -7.70 0.60
CA GLY A 120 -1.99 -7.11 1.91
C GLY A 120 -0.82 -6.27 2.40
N TYR A 121 -0.60 -5.11 1.78
CA TYR A 121 0.49 -4.20 2.11
C TYR A 121 0.08 -3.23 3.21
N VAL A 122 0.69 -3.35 4.37
CA VAL A 122 0.48 -2.46 5.53
C VAL A 122 1.83 -2.20 6.20
N PRO A 123 2.65 -1.28 5.67
CA PRO A 123 4.03 -1.12 6.13
C PRO A 123 4.11 -0.56 7.55
N ASP A 124 3.23 0.34 7.94
CA ASP A 124 3.38 1.16 9.14
C ASP A 124 2.39 0.86 10.28
N SER A 125 1.66 -0.24 10.22
CA SER A 125 0.80 -0.69 11.32
C SER A 125 1.63 -1.11 12.54
N PHE A 126 1.26 -0.61 13.72
CA PHE A 126 1.99 -0.85 14.97
C PHE A 126 1.65 -2.19 15.64
N GLY A 127 0.88 -3.01 14.99
CA GLY A 127 0.55 -4.38 15.39
C GLY A 127 -0.19 -5.11 14.29
N GLN A 128 0.01 -6.43 14.24
CA GLN A 128 -0.63 -7.29 13.24
C GLN A 128 -1.67 -8.17 13.93
N SER A 129 -2.95 -8.01 13.56
CA SER A 129 -4.05 -8.77 14.16
C SER A 129 -4.05 -10.22 13.67
N GLY A 130 -4.17 -11.19 14.58
CA GLY A 130 -4.24 -12.61 14.25
C GLY A 130 -5.37 -13.00 13.29
N ASN A 131 -6.40 -12.17 13.13
CA ASN A 131 -7.50 -12.40 12.20
C ASN A 131 -7.23 -11.88 10.77
N MET A 132 -6.13 -11.20 10.53
CA MET A 132 -5.85 -10.66 9.20
C MET A 132 -5.73 -11.72 8.10
N PRO A 133 -5.12 -12.91 8.33
CA PRO A 133 -5.12 -13.97 7.32
C PRO A 133 -6.51 -14.34 6.84
N GLN A 134 -7.49 -14.46 7.74
CA GLN A 134 -8.90 -14.72 7.41
C GLN A 134 -9.46 -13.61 6.53
N ILE A 135 -9.27 -12.35 6.93
CA ILE A 135 -9.78 -11.18 6.19
C ILE A 135 -9.14 -11.15 4.80
N TYR A 136 -7.83 -11.25 4.70
CA TYR A 136 -7.12 -11.26 3.41
C TYR A 136 -7.64 -12.35 2.48
N ARG A 137 -7.77 -13.60 2.98
CA ARG A 137 -8.26 -14.72 2.19
C ARG A 137 -9.69 -14.53 1.68
N GLN A 138 -10.57 -13.91 2.46
CA GLN A 138 -11.94 -13.60 2.04
C GLN A 138 -11.99 -12.54 0.92
N PHE A 139 -10.98 -11.67 0.85
CA PHE A 139 -10.82 -10.72 -0.26
C PHE A 139 -9.97 -11.27 -1.42
N GLY A 140 -9.58 -12.55 -1.38
CA GLY A 140 -8.77 -13.18 -2.42
C GLY A 140 -7.30 -12.77 -2.39
N ILE A 141 -6.83 -12.20 -1.28
CA ILE A 141 -5.42 -11.85 -1.07
C ILE A 141 -4.71 -13.06 -0.46
N GLU A 142 -3.61 -13.47 -1.09
CA GLU A 142 -2.79 -14.60 -0.68
C GLU A 142 -1.43 -14.20 -0.12
N ASP A 143 -0.98 -13.01 -0.49
CA ASP A 143 0.31 -12.47 -0.13
C ASP A 143 0.17 -11.21 0.72
N THR A 144 1.02 -11.05 1.72
CA THR A 144 1.06 -9.84 2.56
C THR A 144 2.49 -9.38 2.82
N LEU A 145 2.64 -8.09 3.05
CA LEU A 145 3.93 -7.45 3.21
C LEU A 145 3.81 -6.30 4.21
N PHE A 146 4.67 -6.32 5.23
CA PHE A 146 4.78 -5.25 6.21
C PHE A 146 6.19 -5.22 6.83
N TRP A 147 6.54 -4.18 7.59
CA TRP A 147 7.87 -4.09 8.20
C TRP A 147 7.88 -4.04 9.73
N ARG A 148 6.74 -3.81 10.38
CA ARG A 148 6.67 -3.67 11.85
C ARG A 148 5.42 -4.31 12.42
N GLY A 149 5.29 -4.30 13.74
CA GLY A 149 4.11 -4.80 14.44
C GLY A 149 4.21 -6.26 14.87
N VAL A 150 5.37 -6.89 14.68
CA VAL A 150 5.70 -8.22 15.21
C VAL A 150 7.08 -8.17 15.86
N SER A 151 7.28 -8.96 16.92
CA SER A 151 8.57 -9.05 17.59
C SER A 151 9.43 -10.18 17.02
N ASP A 152 10.75 -10.07 17.19
CA ASP A 152 11.70 -11.12 16.76
C ASP A 152 11.49 -12.45 17.48
N ASP A 153 10.82 -12.44 18.64
CA ASP A 153 10.46 -13.67 19.36
C ASP A 153 9.33 -14.44 18.65
N MET A 154 8.44 -13.74 17.97
CA MET A 154 7.31 -14.31 17.25
C MET A 154 7.70 -14.80 15.86
N VAL A 155 8.59 -14.09 15.17
CA VAL A 155 8.95 -14.35 13.79
C VAL A 155 10.46 -14.49 13.66
N LYS A 156 10.93 -15.66 13.21
CA LYS A 156 12.35 -16.00 13.07
C LYS A 156 12.89 -15.81 11.64
N HIS A 157 12.01 -15.66 10.68
CA HIS A 157 12.34 -15.54 9.25
C HIS A 157 11.59 -14.37 8.64
N THR A 158 12.17 -13.78 7.62
CA THR A 158 11.53 -12.69 6.86
C THR A 158 10.36 -13.18 6.01
N ASP A 159 10.41 -14.45 5.60
CA ASP A 159 9.37 -15.07 4.78
C ASP A 159 8.75 -16.23 5.54
N TYR A 160 7.44 -16.22 5.72
CA TYR A 160 6.71 -17.23 6.47
C TYR A 160 5.24 -17.32 6.06
N ASN A 161 4.61 -18.45 6.41
CA ASN A 161 3.18 -18.61 6.31
C ASN A 161 2.51 -18.12 7.60
N TRP A 162 1.77 -17.03 7.49
CA TRP A 162 0.98 -16.52 8.60
C TRP A 162 -0.37 -17.21 8.65
N ARG A 163 -0.66 -17.89 9.75
CA ARG A 163 -1.91 -18.62 9.97
C ARG A 163 -2.81 -17.84 10.92
N GLY A 164 -4.04 -17.61 10.51
CA GLY A 164 -5.12 -17.09 11.35
C GLY A 164 -5.76 -18.15 12.24
N ASP A 165 -6.53 -17.70 13.22
CA ASP A 165 -7.21 -18.58 14.19
C ASP A 165 -8.24 -19.53 13.53
N ASP A 166 -8.81 -19.13 12.41
CA ASP A 166 -9.74 -19.95 11.60
C ASP A 166 -9.02 -20.96 10.68
N GLY A 167 -7.68 -20.99 10.70
CA GLY A 167 -6.86 -21.83 9.85
C GLY A 167 -6.52 -21.23 8.48
N SER A 168 -7.04 -20.06 8.12
CA SER A 168 -6.64 -19.34 6.92
C SER A 168 -5.15 -19.06 6.92
N VAL A 169 -4.52 -19.15 5.74
CA VAL A 169 -3.07 -18.94 5.60
C VAL A 169 -2.81 -17.94 4.48
N VAL A 170 -1.91 -16.99 4.73
CA VAL A 170 -1.32 -16.08 3.74
C VAL A 170 0.20 -16.19 3.79
N PHE A 171 0.84 -16.06 2.64
CA PHE A 171 2.28 -15.92 2.57
C PHE A 171 2.66 -14.50 3.00
N THR A 172 3.63 -14.38 3.89
CA THR A 172 4.00 -13.11 4.50
C THR A 172 5.48 -12.83 4.28
N CYS A 173 5.78 -11.62 3.81
CA CYS A 173 7.12 -11.08 3.81
C CYS A 173 7.22 -9.94 4.84
N LEU A 174 8.07 -10.14 5.84
CA LEU A 174 8.49 -9.10 6.76
C LEU A 174 9.67 -8.34 6.13
N LEU A 175 9.43 -7.10 5.74
CA LEU A 175 10.50 -6.25 5.25
C LEU A 175 11.44 -5.93 6.40
N TYR A 176 12.61 -6.54 6.39
CA TYR A 176 13.70 -6.10 7.25
C TYR A 176 14.27 -4.82 6.63
N THR A 177 14.15 -3.70 7.30
CA THR A 177 14.75 -2.46 6.84
C THR A 177 16.25 -2.65 6.77
N SER A 178 16.79 -2.61 5.57
CA SER A 178 18.21 -2.35 5.39
C SER A 178 18.51 -1.03 6.07
N PRO A 179 19.47 -0.96 6.99
CA PRO A 179 19.82 0.32 7.60
C PRO A 179 20.18 1.31 6.48
N SER A 180 19.48 2.43 6.46
CA SER A 180 19.86 3.54 5.61
C SER A 180 21.28 3.98 6.01
N PRO A 181 22.14 4.43 5.08
CA PRO A 181 23.41 5.04 5.44
C PRO A 181 23.31 6.22 6.40
N ARG A 182 22.08 6.70 6.67
CA ARG A 182 21.80 7.74 7.66
C ARG A 182 21.54 7.20 9.07
N ASP A 183 21.36 5.89 9.21
CA ASP A 183 21.06 5.22 10.48
C ASP A 183 22.29 4.54 11.09
N SER A 184 23.46 4.77 10.50
CA SER A 184 24.79 4.30 10.96
C SER A 184 25.63 5.43 11.52
#